data_3626ed22ff941274bf22d6b37ec3905c
#
_entry.id   3626ed22ff941274bf22d6b37ec3905c
#
_cell.length_a   1.000
_cell.length_b   1.000
_cell.length_c   1.000
_cell.angle_alpha   90.00
_cell.angle_beta   90.00
_cell.angle_gamma   90.00
#
_symmetry.space_group_name_H-M   'P 1'
#
loop_
_entity.id
_entity.type
_entity.pdbx_description
1 polymer ?
#
loop_
_entity_poly.entity_id
_entity_poly.type
_entity_poly.pdbx_seq_one_letter_code
_entity_poly.pdbx_strand_id
1 'polypeptide(L)'
;MKSKLIIGCMLLGAISANAQVQPITAAEYKEKVLEYSRQIKQSSEERIAMQHAIKAAKTAFFPAVDFSGSYQYRLNKYELGMGEGIPGIEMDHNTYSLGATVSQPIYAGGQIYNNYKAAEIQGQIATEAEELTTDNIVYAADMNYWSVAARKGMYDVMTQYVDIVQELANVLTLRFQDGQISKTDLLQVQARLKEAELNKSSAYKDYQIALQNLNVLMGVPPMEPITITDSITMVLPLPMRVGESAALENRPDYLISKLNIEYQKRQINLSKAKYNPTLSVGFQGAWGTSMLNVKGSDNLWTPAVFASLKIPLFRWGARFKEVNSQKAILRSKEYAMDNTRDQISQEVANAWTSLTENTKQINVAEEACKIAEENLDLNTFSYNEGKLPIVDVLSAQLSWIQSYSSLIQTWYQQKASLAQYNKAIGIRRMQ
;
A
#
# COMPACT_ATOMS: atom_id res chain seq x y z
N MET A 1 16.29 68.29 -0.12
CA MET A 1 15.59 68.61 -1.38
C MET A 1 14.83 67.34 -1.82
N LYS A 2 13.51 67.45 -1.71
CA LYS A 2 12.43 66.74 -2.37
C LYS A 2 12.60 65.20 -2.67
N SER A 3 12.10 64.40 -1.73
CA SER A 3 11.65 63.02 -1.92
C SER A 3 10.39 63.00 -2.80
N LYS A 4 10.36 62.11 -3.80
CA LYS A 4 9.14 61.73 -4.50
C LYS A 4 8.77 60.28 -4.10
N LEU A 5 7.73 60.19 -3.29
CA LEU A 5 7.01 58.98 -2.94
C LEU A 5 6.19 58.56 -4.17
N ILE A 6 6.49 57.41 -4.75
CA ILE A 6 5.63 56.80 -5.79
C ILE A 6 4.83 55.68 -5.07
N ILE A 7 3.55 55.98 -4.82
CA ILE A 7 2.56 55.00 -4.35
C ILE A 7 2.11 54.20 -5.58
N GLY A 8 2.62 52.99 -5.72
CA GLY A 8 2.13 51.99 -6.67
C GLY A 8 0.91 51.26 -6.09
N CYS A 9 -0.30 51.62 -6.52
CA CYS A 9 -1.51 50.85 -6.31
C CYS A 9 -1.36 49.50 -7.05
N MET A 10 -1.06 48.40 -6.34
CA MET A 10 -1.29 47.05 -6.85
C MET A 10 -2.81 46.79 -6.84
N LEU A 11 -3.45 46.88 -7.98
CA LEU A 11 -4.75 46.26 -8.24
C LEU A 11 -4.58 44.72 -8.16
N LEU A 12 -4.91 44.14 -7.01
CA LEU A 12 -5.18 42.73 -6.90
C LEU A 12 -6.50 42.45 -7.66
N GLY A 13 -6.39 42.13 -8.93
CA GLY A 13 -7.45 41.51 -9.69
C GLY A 13 -7.72 40.12 -9.06
N ALA A 14 -8.78 40.02 -8.28
CA ALA A 14 -9.36 38.72 -7.92
C ALA A 14 -9.86 38.09 -9.24
N ILE A 15 -9.02 37.25 -9.84
CA ILE A 15 -9.46 36.27 -10.83
C ILE A 15 -10.31 35.28 -10.05
N SER A 16 -11.62 35.51 -10.00
CA SER A 16 -12.60 34.43 -9.71
C SER A 16 -12.44 33.41 -10.83
N ALA A 17 -11.51 32.47 -10.64
CA ALA A 17 -11.50 31.24 -11.40
C ALA A 17 -12.84 30.55 -11.09
N ASN A 18 -13.81 30.71 -12.00
CA ASN A 18 -14.90 29.74 -12.07
C ASN A 18 -14.20 28.39 -12.24
N ALA A 19 -14.12 27.63 -11.17
CA ALA A 19 -13.64 26.27 -11.21
C ALA A 19 -14.62 25.51 -12.12
N GLN A 20 -14.27 25.42 -13.38
CA GLN A 20 -15.00 24.63 -14.36
C GLN A 20 -14.83 23.19 -13.90
N VAL A 21 -15.90 22.60 -13.34
CA VAL A 21 -15.93 21.20 -12.89
C VAL A 21 -15.53 20.35 -14.09
N GLN A 22 -14.27 19.91 -14.13
CA GLN A 22 -13.79 19.05 -15.21
C GLN A 22 -14.27 17.64 -14.95
N PRO A 23 -15.05 17.07 -15.87
CA PRO A 23 -15.43 15.68 -15.79
C PRO A 23 -14.20 14.79 -15.98
N ILE A 24 -14.06 13.74 -15.16
CA ILE A 24 -12.93 12.81 -15.18
C ILE A 24 -13.40 11.39 -15.55
N THR A 25 -12.68 10.73 -16.45
CA THR A 25 -12.89 9.33 -16.81
C THR A 25 -12.20 8.39 -15.82
N ALA A 26 -12.59 7.10 -15.80
CA ALA A 26 -11.94 6.08 -14.97
C ALA A 26 -10.44 5.94 -15.27
N ALA A 27 -10.04 6.08 -16.54
CA ALA A 27 -8.64 6.00 -16.95
C ALA A 27 -7.81 7.18 -16.44
N GLU A 28 -8.29 8.41 -16.66
CA GLU A 28 -7.63 9.63 -16.16
C GLU A 28 -7.57 9.68 -14.64
N TYR A 29 -8.62 9.18 -13.97
CA TYR A 29 -8.63 9.06 -12.52
C TYR A 29 -7.51 8.15 -12.01
N LYS A 30 -7.37 6.95 -12.60
CA LYS A 30 -6.28 6.02 -12.26
C LYS A 30 -4.91 6.63 -12.45
N GLU A 31 -4.69 7.32 -13.56
CA GLU A 31 -3.42 8.00 -13.85
C GLU A 31 -3.08 9.02 -12.76
N LYS A 32 -4.02 9.91 -12.40
CA LYS A 32 -3.83 10.89 -11.34
C LYS A 32 -3.58 10.25 -9.97
N VAL A 33 -4.28 9.15 -9.66
CA VAL A 33 -4.05 8.39 -8.42
C VAL A 33 -2.65 7.80 -8.39
N LEU A 34 -2.18 7.20 -9.47
CA LEU A 34 -0.82 6.64 -9.56
C LEU A 34 0.26 7.72 -9.40
N GLU A 35 0.09 8.87 -10.02
CA GLU A 35 1.02 10.00 -9.93
C GLU A 35 1.09 10.58 -8.51
N TYR A 36 -0.05 10.73 -7.86
CA TYR A 36 -0.13 11.32 -6.52
C TYR A 36 0.24 10.36 -5.40
N SER A 37 -0.13 9.08 -5.48
CA SER A 37 -0.15 8.12 -4.36
C SER A 37 1.08 8.20 -3.46
N ARG A 38 0.85 8.59 -2.20
CA ARG A 38 1.90 8.62 -1.17
C ARG A 38 2.39 7.22 -0.79
N GLN A 39 1.53 6.20 -0.91
CA GLN A 39 1.90 4.82 -0.63
C GLN A 39 2.85 4.27 -1.70
N ILE A 40 2.63 4.59 -2.98
CA ILE A 40 3.56 4.22 -4.06
C ILE A 40 4.89 4.97 -3.87
N LYS A 41 4.85 6.27 -3.55
CA LYS A 41 6.07 7.05 -3.27
C LYS A 41 6.83 6.51 -2.06
N GLN A 42 6.13 6.10 -1.00
CA GLN A 42 6.76 5.46 0.16
C GLN A 42 7.44 4.14 -0.24
N SER A 43 6.77 3.24 -0.94
CA SER A 43 7.37 1.96 -1.36
C SER A 43 8.52 2.15 -2.35
N SER A 44 8.47 3.18 -3.21
CA SER A 44 9.59 3.57 -4.07
C SER A 44 10.81 4.02 -3.28
N GLU A 45 10.63 4.84 -2.22
CA GLU A 45 11.74 5.23 -1.33
C GLU A 45 12.30 4.02 -0.55
N GLU A 46 11.46 3.08 -0.14
CA GLU A 46 11.90 1.82 0.48
C GLU A 46 12.75 0.99 -0.49
N ARG A 47 12.36 0.91 -1.78
CA ARG A 47 13.17 0.26 -2.83
C ARG A 47 14.51 0.99 -3.03
N ILE A 48 14.51 2.33 -3.07
CA ILE A 48 15.74 3.13 -3.18
C ILE A 48 16.64 2.90 -1.97
N ALA A 49 16.08 2.84 -0.76
CA ALA A 49 16.83 2.51 0.46
C ALA A 49 17.51 1.14 0.36
N MET A 50 16.82 0.12 -0.17
CA MET A 50 17.42 -1.20 -0.40
C MET A 50 18.51 -1.17 -1.46
N GLN A 51 18.41 -0.35 -2.51
CA GLN A 51 19.49 -0.15 -3.48
C GLN A 51 20.75 0.44 -2.84
N HIS A 52 20.59 1.39 -1.92
CA HIS A 52 21.70 1.90 -1.11
C HIS A 52 22.27 0.85 -0.16
N ALA A 53 21.42 0.00 0.45
CA ALA A 53 21.87 -1.11 1.28
C ALA A 53 22.71 -2.14 0.49
N ILE A 54 22.35 -2.43 -0.76
CA ILE A 54 23.16 -3.28 -1.65
C ILE A 54 24.54 -2.66 -1.90
N LYS A 55 24.59 -1.36 -2.21
CA LYS A 55 25.86 -0.63 -2.39
C LYS A 55 26.68 -0.64 -1.10
N ALA A 56 26.07 -0.44 0.06
CA ALA A 56 26.72 -0.52 1.36
C ALA A 56 27.24 -1.93 1.65
N ALA A 57 26.47 -2.99 1.37
CA ALA A 57 26.96 -4.37 1.51
C ALA A 57 28.15 -4.67 0.61
N LYS A 58 28.24 -4.05 -0.57
CA LYS A 58 29.37 -4.17 -1.49
C LYS A 58 30.64 -3.53 -0.93
N THR A 59 30.54 -2.48 -0.08
CA THR A 59 31.75 -1.84 0.50
C THR A 59 32.57 -2.78 1.38
N ALA A 60 31.94 -3.83 1.94
CA ALA A 60 32.65 -4.84 2.73
C ALA A 60 33.71 -5.64 1.95
N PHE A 61 33.73 -5.56 0.61
CA PHE A 61 34.80 -6.13 -0.23
C PHE A 61 36.05 -5.26 -0.30
N PHE A 62 36.00 -4.02 0.14
CA PHE A 62 37.09 -3.06 0.08
C PHE A 62 37.79 -2.89 1.43
N PRO A 63 39.02 -2.36 1.46
CA PRO A 63 39.69 -2.06 2.72
C PRO A 63 38.91 -1.04 3.57
N ALA A 64 38.84 -1.29 4.87
CA ALA A 64 38.40 -0.32 5.85
C ALA A 64 39.60 0.47 6.38
N VAL A 65 39.41 1.76 6.61
CA VAL A 65 40.37 2.67 7.21
C VAL A 65 39.76 3.24 8.47
N ASP A 66 40.30 2.89 9.61
CA ASP A 66 39.84 3.34 10.92
C ASP A 66 40.91 4.20 11.58
N PHE A 67 40.50 5.29 12.20
CA PHE A 67 41.35 6.12 13.08
C PHE A 67 40.87 5.94 14.52
N SER A 68 41.81 5.66 15.43
CA SER A 68 41.52 5.46 16.85
C SER A 68 42.44 6.30 17.72
N GLY A 69 41.88 6.87 18.77
CA GLY A 69 42.63 7.57 19.82
C GLY A 69 42.25 7.02 21.16
N SER A 70 43.24 6.80 22.02
CA SER A 70 43.02 6.40 23.41
C SER A 70 43.86 7.23 24.34
N TYR A 71 43.32 7.58 25.50
CA TYR A 71 44.01 8.18 26.62
C TYR A 71 43.58 7.44 27.89
N GLN A 72 44.59 7.08 28.68
CA GLN A 72 44.38 6.43 29.98
C GLN A 72 45.28 7.09 31.04
N TYR A 73 44.68 7.48 32.15
CA TYR A 73 45.40 7.92 33.34
C TYR A 73 45.33 6.83 34.41
N ARG A 74 46.52 6.36 34.88
CA ARG A 74 46.59 5.35 35.95
C ARG A 74 46.60 6.06 37.30
N LEU A 75 45.69 5.69 38.17
CA LEU A 75 45.56 6.29 39.51
C LEU A 75 46.70 5.85 40.44
N ASN A 76 47.20 4.63 40.29
CA ASN A 76 48.25 4.08 41.14
C ASN A 76 49.61 4.17 40.43
N LYS A 77 50.65 4.45 41.22
CA LYS A 77 52.05 4.29 40.76
C LYS A 77 52.30 2.82 40.42
N TYR A 78 52.96 2.58 39.31
CA TYR A 78 53.39 1.26 38.89
C TYR A 78 54.88 1.28 38.59
N GLU A 79 55.62 0.43 39.31
CA GLU A 79 57.05 0.22 39.11
C GLU A 79 57.29 -1.18 38.56
N LEU A 80 58.03 -1.27 37.45
CA LEU A 80 58.44 -2.56 36.91
C LEU A 80 59.70 -3.00 37.72
N GLY A 81 59.51 -4.02 38.60
CA GLY A 81 60.60 -4.58 39.43
C GLY A 81 61.64 -5.28 38.52
N MET A 82 62.92 -4.95 38.75
CA MET A 82 64.06 -5.53 37.99
C MET A 82 64.79 -6.65 38.76
N GLY A 83 64.27 -7.05 39.93
CA GLY A 83 64.84 -8.07 40.82
C GLY A 83 65.29 -7.49 42.17
N GLU A 84 65.67 -8.37 43.13
CA GLU A 84 66.12 -7.95 44.46
C GLU A 84 67.37 -7.05 44.37
N GLY A 85 67.22 -5.82 44.92
CA GLY A 85 68.32 -4.86 44.99
C GLY A 85 68.49 -3.95 43.78
N ILE A 86 67.68 -4.03 42.77
CA ILE A 86 67.69 -3.13 41.59
C ILE A 86 66.47 -2.21 41.68
N PRO A 87 66.63 -0.85 41.60
CA PRO A 87 65.52 0.07 41.62
C PRO A 87 64.57 -0.24 40.46
N GLY A 88 63.28 -0.32 40.75
CA GLY A 88 62.25 -0.50 39.74
C GLY A 88 62.20 0.66 38.73
N ILE A 89 61.81 0.41 37.52
CA ILE A 89 61.57 1.43 36.50
C ILE A 89 60.19 2.07 36.76
N GLU A 90 60.16 3.36 37.06
CA GLU A 90 58.91 4.10 37.27
C GLU A 90 58.18 4.25 35.92
N MET A 91 56.91 3.81 35.85
CA MET A 91 56.05 3.95 34.68
C MET A 91 55.29 5.24 34.74
N ASP A 92 55.01 5.90 33.59
CA ASP A 92 54.25 7.13 33.54
C ASP A 92 52.73 6.82 33.85
N HIS A 93 52.07 7.75 34.52
CA HIS A 93 50.64 7.70 34.79
C HIS A 93 49.79 7.85 33.51
N ASN A 94 50.31 8.60 32.55
CA ASN A 94 49.62 8.90 31.28
C ASN A 94 50.01 7.90 30.22
N THR A 95 49.01 7.31 29.59
CA THR A 95 49.17 6.49 28.39
C THR A 95 48.26 7.03 27.30
N TYR A 96 48.77 7.36 26.17
CA TYR A 96 47.98 7.78 25.00
C TYR A 96 48.51 7.17 23.74
N SER A 97 47.58 6.94 22.81
CA SER A 97 47.86 6.43 21.50
C SER A 97 46.91 7.02 20.48
N LEU A 98 47.43 7.50 19.37
CA LEU A 98 46.68 7.96 18.23
C LEU A 98 47.14 7.12 17.03
N GLY A 99 46.25 6.47 16.32
CA GLY A 99 46.62 5.57 15.24
C GLY A 99 45.59 5.41 14.13
N ALA A 100 46.10 5.07 12.98
CA ALA A 100 45.25 4.66 11.82
C ALA A 100 45.53 3.21 11.50
N THR A 101 44.47 2.47 11.19
CA THR A 101 44.51 1.07 10.78
C THR A 101 43.80 0.92 9.45
N VAL A 102 44.48 0.35 8.46
CA VAL A 102 43.89 -0.10 7.19
C VAL A 102 43.79 -1.61 7.25
N SER A 103 42.57 -2.15 7.13
CA SER A 103 42.36 -3.59 7.17
C SER A 103 41.58 -4.08 5.97
N GLN A 104 42.03 -5.17 5.36
CA GLN A 104 41.39 -5.81 4.21
C GLN A 104 41.10 -7.28 4.54
N PRO A 105 39.83 -7.70 4.59
CA PRO A 105 39.49 -9.11 4.64
C PRO A 105 39.80 -9.77 3.28
N ILE A 106 40.75 -10.70 3.29
CA ILE A 106 41.07 -11.52 2.10
C ILE A 106 40.11 -12.68 1.95
N TYR A 107 39.74 -13.28 3.08
CA TYR A 107 38.74 -14.33 3.15
C TYR A 107 37.96 -14.22 4.44
N ALA A 108 36.63 -14.03 4.34
CA ALA A 108 35.74 -13.90 5.48
C ALA A 108 34.79 -15.11 5.62
N GLY A 109 35.29 -16.33 5.31
CA GLY A 109 34.49 -17.55 5.42
C GLY A 109 33.27 -17.62 4.50
N GLY A 110 33.17 -16.72 3.51
CA GLY A 110 31.99 -16.54 2.65
C GLY A 110 30.94 -15.58 3.20
N GLN A 111 31.18 -14.93 4.35
CA GLN A 111 30.22 -14.04 5.01
C GLN A 111 29.92 -12.78 4.16
N ILE A 112 30.97 -12.11 3.65
CA ILE A 112 30.83 -10.89 2.82
C ILE A 112 30.02 -11.18 1.57
N TYR A 113 30.36 -12.26 0.85
CA TYR A 113 29.66 -12.66 -0.37
C TYR A 113 28.17 -12.98 -0.12
N ASN A 114 27.86 -13.77 0.92
CA ASN A 114 26.49 -14.14 1.21
C ASN A 114 25.67 -12.95 1.76
N ASN A 115 26.28 -12.02 2.52
CA ASN A 115 25.62 -10.78 2.93
C ASN A 115 25.28 -9.90 1.72
N TYR A 116 26.22 -9.74 0.78
CA TYR A 116 25.98 -8.99 -0.45
C TYR A 116 24.84 -9.64 -1.27
N LYS A 117 24.88 -10.96 -1.46
CA LYS A 117 23.79 -11.69 -2.16
C LYS A 117 22.46 -11.65 -1.44
N ALA A 118 22.44 -11.65 -0.11
CA ALA A 118 21.23 -11.47 0.67
C ALA A 118 20.65 -10.06 0.49
N ALA A 119 21.50 -9.02 0.45
CA ALA A 119 21.07 -7.66 0.18
C ALA A 119 20.50 -7.49 -1.24
N GLU A 120 21.10 -8.12 -2.26
CA GLU A 120 20.56 -8.14 -3.63
C GLU A 120 19.14 -8.73 -3.67
N ILE A 121 18.91 -9.85 -2.99
CA ILE A 121 17.59 -10.50 -2.93
C ILE A 121 16.60 -9.58 -2.19
N GLN A 122 17.00 -8.92 -1.11
CA GLN A 122 16.14 -7.95 -0.42
C GLN A 122 15.77 -6.76 -1.32
N GLY A 123 16.71 -6.29 -2.16
CA GLY A 123 16.40 -5.29 -3.17
C GLY A 123 15.35 -5.76 -4.19
N GLN A 124 15.42 -7.02 -4.62
CA GLN A 124 14.40 -7.61 -5.49
C GLN A 124 13.04 -7.72 -4.79
N ILE A 125 13.03 -8.15 -3.52
CA ILE A 125 11.80 -8.19 -2.70
C ILE A 125 11.18 -6.80 -2.59
N ALA A 126 11.97 -5.75 -2.37
CA ALA A 126 11.47 -4.37 -2.30
C ALA A 126 10.88 -3.90 -3.65
N THR A 127 11.46 -4.33 -4.79
CA THR A 127 10.90 -4.05 -6.11
C THR A 127 9.54 -4.71 -6.29
N GLU A 128 9.40 -5.99 -5.93
CA GLU A 128 8.13 -6.70 -6.00
C GLU A 128 7.08 -6.14 -5.01
N ALA A 129 7.52 -5.64 -3.85
CA ALA A 129 6.64 -4.99 -2.87
C ALA A 129 6.09 -3.64 -3.38
N GLU A 130 6.88 -2.87 -4.13
CA GLU A 130 6.42 -1.65 -4.81
C GLU A 130 5.37 -1.99 -5.87
N GLU A 131 5.59 -3.06 -6.66
CA GLU A 131 4.61 -3.55 -7.64
C GLU A 131 3.31 -3.99 -6.97
N LEU A 132 3.38 -4.75 -5.87
CA LEU A 132 2.21 -5.16 -5.09
C LEU A 132 1.42 -3.97 -4.54
N THR A 133 2.14 -2.95 -4.05
CA THR A 133 1.53 -1.70 -3.58
C THR A 133 0.80 -1.00 -4.72
N THR A 134 1.43 -0.93 -5.88
CA THR A 134 0.83 -0.31 -7.08
C THR A 134 -0.43 -1.05 -7.54
N ASP A 135 -0.41 -2.39 -7.56
CA ASP A 135 -1.59 -3.20 -7.89
C ASP A 135 -2.75 -2.97 -6.91
N ASN A 136 -2.45 -2.85 -5.62
CA ASN A 136 -3.45 -2.53 -4.60
C ASN A 136 -4.05 -1.13 -4.78
N ILE A 137 -3.24 -0.14 -5.14
CA ILE A 137 -3.70 1.23 -5.40
C ILE A 137 -4.56 1.30 -6.66
N VAL A 138 -4.19 0.59 -7.74
CA VAL A 138 -5.00 0.50 -8.96
C VAL A 138 -6.37 -0.13 -8.66
N TYR A 139 -6.39 -1.23 -7.91
CA TYR A 139 -7.63 -1.86 -7.47
C TYR A 139 -8.49 -0.90 -6.62
N ALA A 140 -7.89 -0.21 -5.65
CA ALA A 140 -8.59 0.77 -4.82
C ALA A 140 -9.14 1.94 -5.65
N ALA A 141 -8.42 2.39 -6.67
CA ALA A 141 -8.86 3.43 -7.59
C ALA A 141 -10.11 2.97 -8.38
N ASP A 142 -10.08 1.78 -8.97
CA ASP A 142 -11.23 1.22 -9.68
C ASP A 142 -12.46 1.13 -8.75
N MET A 143 -12.28 0.59 -7.55
CA MET A 143 -13.37 0.47 -6.56
C MET A 143 -13.96 1.82 -6.16
N ASN A 144 -13.14 2.83 -5.89
CA ASN A 144 -13.61 4.16 -5.52
C ASN A 144 -14.35 4.84 -6.68
N TYR A 145 -13.82 4.78 -7.90
CA TYR A 145 -14.43 5.39 -9.06
C TYR A 145 -15.84 4.82 -9.32
N TRP A 146 -15.96 3.51 -9.40
CA TRP A 146 -17.24 2.85 -9.64
C TRP A 146 -18.22 2.97 -8.47
N SER A 147 -17.70 3.11 -7.25
CA SER A 147 -18.54 3.45 -6.09
C SER A 147 -19.20 4.82 -6.25
N VAL A 148 -18.46 5.84 -6.73
CA VAL A 148 -19.03 7.17 -7.02
C VAL A 148 -20.12 7.06 -8.10
N ALA A 149 -19.87 6.31 -9.18
CA ALA A 149 -20.85 6.12 -10.26
C ALA A 149 -22.13 5.44 -9.75
N ALA A 150 -21.98 4.41 -8.89
CA ALA A 150 -23.13 3.74 -8.29
C ALA A 150 -23.91 4.64 -7.33
N ARG A 151 -23.23 5.42 -6.46
CA ARG A 151 -23.86 6.35 -5.51
C ARG A 151 -24.55 7.51 -6.23
N LYS A 152 -23.95 8.00 -7.34
CA LYS A 152 -24.62 8.99 -8.20
C LYS A 152 -25.91 8.41 -8.80
N GLY A 153 -25.84 7.22 -9.41
CA GLY A 153 -27.01 6.56 -9.96
C GLY A 153 -28.13 6.36 -8.91
N MET A 154 -27.75 5.97 -7.69
CA MET A 154 -28.72 5.84 -6.59
C MET A 154 -29.38 7.19 -6.22
N TYR A 155 -28.58 8.26 -6.14
CA TYR A 155 -29.11 9.60 -5.87
C TYR A 155 -30.04 10.08 -7.00
N ASP A 156 -29.71 9.83 -8.25
CA ASP A 156 -30.52 10.19 -9.41
C ASP A 156 -31.87 9.46 -9.37
N VAL A 157 -31.88 8.17 -9.07
CA VAL A 157 -33.11 7.35 -8.94
C VAL A 157 -33.97 7.80 -7.74
N MET A 158 -33.34 8.08 -6.59
CA MET A 158 -34.08 8.59 -5.43
C MET A 158 -34.68 9.98 -5.68
N THR A 159 -34.04 10.77 -6.55
CA THR A 159 -34.60 12.07 -6.99
C THR A 159 -35.86 11.85 -7.83
N GLN A 160 -35.79 10.97 -8.83
CA GLN A 160 -36.96 10.61 -9.66
C GLN A 160 -38.08 10.01 -8.80
N TYR A 161 -37.76 9.18 -7.83
CA TYR A 161 -38.76 8.61 -6.91
C TYR A 161 -39.46 9.68 -6.09
N VAL A 162 -38.78 10.66 -5.55
CA VAL A 162 -39.40 11.79 -4.86
C VAL A 162 -40.35 12.54 -5.78
N ASP A 163 -39.97 12.81 -7.02
CA ASP A 163 -40.78 13.52 -8.01
C ASP A 163 -42.10 12.74 -8.30
N ILE A 164 -42.02 11.43 -8.51
CA ILE A 164 -43.18 10.55 -8.74
C ILE A 164 -44.13 10.56 -7.54
N VAL A 165 -43.60 10.43 -6.31
CA VAL A 165 -44.45 10.40 -5.10
C VAL A 165 -45.02 11.78 -4.81
N GLN A 166 -44.29 12.87 -5.10
CA GLN A 166 -44.78 14.25 -4.95
C GLN A 166 -45.96 14.52 -5.90
N GLU A 167 -45.85 14.08 -7.17
CA GLU A 167 -46.93 14.23 -8.15
C GLU A 167 -48.19 13.49 -7.66
N LEU A 168 -48.04 12.25 -7.22
CA LEU A 168 -49.14 11.48 -6.62
C LEU A 168 -49.76 12.19 -5.40
N ALA A 169 -48.93 12.74 -4.50
CA ALA A 169 -49.41 13.47 -3.33
C ALA A 169 -50.22 14.73 -3.70
N ASN A 170 -49.79 15.45 -4.75
CA ASN A 170 -50.52 16.60 -5.24
C ASN A 170 -51.88 16.21 -5.80
N VAL A 171 -51.98 15.16 -6.62
CA VAL A 171 -53.26 14.63 -7.15
C VAL A 171 -54.20 14.20 -6.02
N LEU A 172 -53.69 13.47 -5.01
CA LEU A 172 -54.50 13.02 -3.90
C LEU A 172 -54.97 14.17 -2.99
N THR A 173 -54.16 15.22 -2.87
CA THR A 173 -54.56 16.43 -2.12
C THR A 173 -55.78 17.09 -2.75
N LEU A 174 -55.83 17.22 -4.08
CA LEU A 174 -56.98 17.74 -4.80
C LEU A 174 -58.21 16.84 -4.68
N ARG A 175 -58.06 15.53 -4.89
CA ARG A 175 -59.14 14.56 -4.73
C ARG A 175 -59.74 14.54 -3.31
N PHE A 176 -58.92 14.76 -2.29
CA PHE A 176 -59.40 14.89 -0.91
C PHE A 176 -60.20 16.16 -0.70
N GLN A 177 -59.76 17.30 -1.26
CA GLN A 177 -60.53 18.57 -1.21
C GLN A 177 -61.88 18.44 -1.89
N ASP A 178 -61.98 17.64 -2.97
CA ASP A 178 -63.22 17.36 -3.68
C ASP A 178 -64.07 16.26 -2.98
N GLY A 179 -63.60 15.71 -1.83
CA GLY A 179 -64.32 14.67 -1.09
C GLY A 179 -64.31 13.28 -1.75
N GLN A 180 -63.39 13.03 -2.72
CA GLN A 180 -63.34 11.80 -3.51
C GLN A 180 -62.56 10.68 -2.84
N ILE A 181 -61.67 11.00 -1.88
CA ILE A 181 -60.83 10.02 -1.17
C ILE A 181 -60.88 10.22 0.33
N SER A 182 -60.43 9.19 1.07
CA SER A 182 -60.35 9.24 2.53
C SER A 182 -59.12 10.05 3.01
N LYS A 183 -59.23 10.61 4.24
CA LYS A 183 -58.08 11.24 4.90
C LYS A 183 -56.92 10.25 5.13
N THR A 184 -57.23 8.98 5.31
CA THR A 184 -56.25 7.90 5.50
C THR A 184 -55.39 7.74 4.26
N ASP A 185 -55.97 7.74 3.06
CA ASP A 185 -55.25 7.60 1.80
C ASP A 185 -54.29 8.77 1.58
N LEU A 186 -54.74 10.02 1.87
CA LEU A 186 -53.90 11.20 1.79
C LEU A 186 -52.70 11.12 2.77
N LEU A 187 -52.96 10.71 4.02
CA LEU A 187 -51.90 10.60 5.03
C LEU A 187 -50.88 9.49 4.67
N GLN A 188 -51.32 8.39 4.06
CA GLN A 188 -50.39 7.33 3.59
C GLN A 188 -49.43 7.85 2.54
N VAL A 189 -49.92 8.60 1.55
CA VAL A 189 -49.03 9.16 0.48
C VAL A 189 -48.13 10.25 1.03
N GLN A 190 -48.64 11.10 1.93
CA GLN A 190 -47.80 12.12 2.59
C GLN A 190 -46.66 11.47 3.41
N ALA A 191 -46.97 10.39 4.14
CA ALA A 191 -45.94 9.62 4.85
C ALA A 191 -44.91 9.02 3.91
N ARG A 192 -45.36 8.45 2.78
CA ARG A 192 -44.45 7.91 1.75
C ARG A 192 -43.55 8.99 1.13
N LEU A 193 -44.10 10.19 0.89
CA LEU A 193 -43.30 11.31 0.38
C LEU A 193 -42.19 11.69 1.37
N LYS A 194 -42.51 11.76 2.67
CA LYS A 194 -41.46 12.09 3.66
C LYS A 194 -40.40 11.01 3.80
N GLU A 195 -40.76 9.76 3.63
CA GLU A 195 -39.82 8.64 3.55
C GLU A 195 -38.94 8.75 2.29
N ALA A 196 -39.50 9.07 1.13
CA ALA A 196 -38.78 9.26 -0.11
C ALA A 196 -37.77 10.42 -0.01
N GLU A 197 -38.17 11.57 0.55
CA GLU A 197 -37.30 12.73 0.80
C GLU A 197 -36.11 12.36 1.72
N LEU A 198 -36.38 11.58 2.79
CA LEU A 198 -35.33 11.09 3.70
C LEU A 198 -34.33 10.18 2.97
N ASN A 199 -34.83 9.24 2.16
CA ASN A 199 -34.00 8.34 1.37
C ASN A 199 -33.15 9.09 0.32
N LYS A 200 -33.72 10.09 -0.37
CA LYS A 200 -32.99 10.99 -1.26
C LYS A 200 -31.86 11.73 -0.53
N SER A 201 -32.15 12.29 0.66
CA SER A 201 -31.12 12.98 1.47
C SER A 201 -29.99 12.04 1.89
N SER A 202 -30.32 10.79 2.25
CA SER A 202 -29.32 9.76 2.57
C SER A 202 -28.47 9.40 1.35
N ALA A 203 -29.08 9.18 0.19
CA ALA A 203 -28.38 8.90 -1.06
C ALA A 203 -27.44 10.05 -1.48
N TYR A 204 -27.89 11.29 -1.33
CA TYR A 204 -27.05 12.48 -1.58
C TYR A 204 -25.83 12.52 -0.65
N LYS A 205 -26.03 12.30 0.66
CA LYS A 205 -24.94 12.21 1.62
C LYS A 205 -23.92 11.15 1.22
N ASP A 206 -24.38 9.95 0.86
CA ASP A 206 -23.50 8.84 0.47
C ASP A 206 -22.73 9.13 -0.83
N TYR A 207 -23.36 9.82 -1.79
CA TYR A 207 -22.70 10.31 -3.01
C TYR A 207 -21.63 11.35 -2.69
N GLN A 208 -21.90 12.33 -1.82
CA GLN A 208 -20.92 13.33 -1.42
C GLN A 208 -19.70 12.70 -0.71
N ILE A 209 -19.93 11.75 0.19
CA ILE A 209 -18.85 11.02 0.86
C ILE A 209 -18.00 10.23 -0.16
N ALA A 210 -18.63 9.61 -1.14
CA ALA A 210 -17.90 8.89 -2.19
C ALA A 210 -17.02 9.84 -3.04
N LEU A 211 -17.52 11.03 -3.40
CA LEU A 211 -16.74 12.07 -4.08
C LEU A 211 -15.55 12.55 -3.24
N GLN A 212 -15.75 12.75 -1.94
CA GLN A 212 -14.67 13.15 -1.04
C GLN A 212 -13.56 12.08 -0.98
N ASN A 213 -13.94 10.80 -0.91
CA ASN A 213 -12.98 9.69 -0.93
C ASN A 213 -12.22 9.63 -2.27
N LEU A 214 -12.90 9.86 -3.38
CA LEU A 214 -12.30 9.93 -4.71
C LEU A 214 -11.26 11.07 -4.79
N ASN A 215 -11.60 12.26 -4.30
CA ASN A 215 -10.72 13.42 -4.27
C ASN A 215 -9.46 13.15 -3.44
N VAL A 216 -9.61 12.59 -2.23
CA VAL A 216 -8.47 12.30 -1.34
C VAL A 216 -7.48 11.34 -1.98
N LEU A 217 -7.95 10.33 -2.70
CA LEU A 217 -7.08 9.36 -3.34
C LEU A 217 -6.26 9.98 -4.49
N MET A 218 -6.78 11.01 -5.16
CA MET A 218 -6.05 11.80 -6.17
C MET A 218 -5.18 12.92 -5.58
N GLY A 219 -5.26 13.16 -4.26
CA GLY A 219 -4.57 14.27 -3.61
C GLY A 219 -5.22 15.64 -3.79
N VAL A 220 -6.46 15.67 -4.20
CA VAL A 220 -7.28 16.87 -4.32
C VAL A 220 -7.99 17.15 -2.99
N PRO A 221 -8.24 18.41 -2.58
CA PRO A 221 -9.00 18.71 -1.39
C PRO A 221 -10.37 17.99 -1.38
N PRO A 222 -10.81 17.43 -0.23
CA PRO A 222 -12.03 16.61 -0.17
C PRO A 222 -13.29 17.29 -0.72
N MET A 223 -13.41 18.61 -0.52
CA MET A 223 -14.58 19.42 -0.92
C MET A 223 -14.46 20.02 -2.33
N GLU A 224 -13.38 19.74 -3.06
CA GLU A 224 -13.22 20.23 -4.41
C GLU A 224 -14.33 19.66 -5.32
N PRO A 225 -15.04 20.50 -6.09
CA PRO A 225 -16.09 20.02 -6.97
C PRO A 225 -15.51 19.23 -8.14
N ILE A 226 -15.90 17.97 -8.26
CA ILE A 226 -15.51 17.08 -9.35
C ILE A 226 -16.74 16.32 -9.87
N THR A 227 -16.70 15.96 -11.15
CA THR A 227 -17.74 15.17 -11.78
C THR A 227 -17.09 14.00 -12.55
N ILE A 228 -17.71 12.84 -12.49
CA ILE A 228 -17.31 11.67 -13.27
C ILE A 228 -18.08 11.64 -14.59
N THR A 229 -17.44 11.15 -15.66
CA THR A 229 -18.06 11.01 -16.99
C THR A 229 -18.73 9.68 -17.21
N ASP A 230 -18.15 8.59 -16.66
CA ASP A 230 -18.63 7.25 -16.97
C ASP A 230 -19.89 6.93 -16.18
N SER A 231 -20.90 6.42 -16.89
CA SER A 231 -22.14 5.95 -16.27
C SER A 231 -21.98 4.57 -15.65
N ILE A 232 -22.69 4.35 -14.53
CA ILE A 232 -22.76 3.02 -13.91
C ILE A 232 -23.40 1.99 -14.84
N THR A 233 -24.26 2.41 -15.75
CA THR A 233 -24.99 1.54 -16.70
C THR A 233 -24.11 0.91 -17.76
N MET A 234 -22.88 1.42 -17.99
CA MET A 234 -21.96 0.88 -18.98
C MET A 234 -21.50 -0.53 -18.57
N VAL A 235 -21.93 -1.56 -19.28
CA VAL A 235 -21.46 -2.94 -19.05
C VAL A 235 -20.08 -3.13 -19.63
N LEU A 236 -19.12 -3.58 -18.81
CA LEU A 236 -17.77 -3.86 -19.27
C LEU A 236 -17.67 -5.27 -19.85
N PRO A 237 -16.90 -5.46 -20.95
CA PRO A 237 -16.78 -6.77 -21.59
C PRO A 237 -16.06 -7.77 -20.67
N LEU A 238 -16.45 -9.06 -20.80
CA LEU A 238 -15.73 -10.13 -20.14
C LEU A 238 -14.35 -10.32 -20.78
N PRO A 239 -13.27 -10.30 -19.97
CA PRO A 239 -11.93 -10.60 -20.48
C PRO A 239 -11.77 -12.09 -20.78
N MET A 240 -10.71 -12.45 -21.48
CA MET A 240 -10.34 -13.87 -21.64
C MET A 240 -9.96 -14.46 -20.27
N ARG A 241 -10.36 -15.73 -20.06
CA ARG A 241 -9.95 -16.46 -18.86
C ARG A 241 -8.46 -16.73 -18.88
N VAL A 242 -7.75 -16.30 -17.86
CA VAL A 242 -6.32 -16.56 -17.66
C VAL A 242 -6.14 -17.82 -16.81
N GLY A 243 -5.18 -18.67 -17.21
CA GLY A 243 -4.84 -19.88 -16.45
C GLY A 243 -4.08 -19.53 -15.16
N GLU A 244 -4.20 -20.41 -14.16
CA GLU A 244 -3.53 -20.25 -12.85
C GLU A 244 -2.02 -20.05 -12.97
N SER A 245 -1.34 -20.84 -13.82
CA SER A 245 0.12 -20.73 -14.00
C SER A 245 0.56 -19.34 -14.46
N ALA A 246 -0.17 -18.75 -15.41
CA ALA A 246 0.13 -17.40 -15.88
C ALA A 246 -0.13 -16.33 -14.81
N ALA A 247 -1.17 -16.51 -13.99
CA ALA A 247 -1.42 -15.63 -12.85
C ALA A 247 -0.26 -15.69 -11.83
N LEU A 248 0.20 -16.89 -11.46
CA LEU A 248 1.31 -17.09 -10.53
C LEU A 248 2.63 -16.44 -11.01
N GLU A 249 2.90 -16.46 -12.33
CA GLU A 249 4.11 -15.83 -12.88
C GLU A 249 4.08 -14.30 -12.79
N ASN A 250 2.91 -13.69 -12.77
CA ASN A 250 2.73 -12.24 -12.79
C ASN A 250 2.41 -11.63 -11.40
N ARG A 251 2.08 -12.45 -10.40
CA ARG A 251 1.72 -12.00 -9.07
C ARG A 251 2.95 -11.64 -8.22
N PRO A 252 3.08 -10.36 -7.79
CA PRO A 252 4.21 -9.92 -6.97
C PRO A 252 4.33 -10.65 -5.64
N ASP A 253 3.22 -10.97 -4.97
CA ASP A 253 3.21 -11.69 -3.67
C ASP A 253 3.76 -13.11 -3.78
N TYR A 254 3.48 -13.82 -4.88
CA TYR A 254 4.09 -15.12 -5.15
C TYR A 254 5.59 -15.00 -5.46
N LEU A 255 6.00 -14.00 -6.21
CA LEU A 255 7.40 -13.72 -6.50
C LEU A 255 8.18 -13.35 -5.23
N ILE A 256 7.59 -12.55 -4.34
CA ILE A 256 8.14 -12.27 -3.00
C ILE A 256 8.33 -13.57 -2.20
N SER A 257 7.37 -14.48 -2.25
CA SER A 257 7.47 -15.77 -1.54
C SER A 257 8.63 -16.62 -2.07
N LYS A 258 8.85 -16.68 -3.40
CA LYS A 258 10.02 -17.32 -4.02
C LYS A 258 11.34 -16.66 -3.57
N LEU A 259 11.40 -15.34 -3.61
CA LEU A 259 12.59 -14.58 -3.19
C LEU A 259 12.91 -14.76 -1.71
N ASN A 260 11.89 -14.88 -0.85
CA ASN A 260 12.06 -15.19 0.57
C ASN A 260 12.72 -16.56 0.81
N ILE A 261 12.45 -17.56 -0.02
CA ILE A 261 13.14 -18.86 0.01
C ILE A 261 14.61 -18.69 -0.37
N GLU A 262 14.90 -17.96 -1.43
CA GLU A 262 16.28 -17.69 -1.86
C GLU A 262 17.06 -16.89 -0.81
N TYR A 263 16.43 -15.88 -0.20
CA TYR A 263 16.99 -15.14 0.93
C TYR A 263 17.32 -16.08 2.10
N GLN A 264 16.42 -16.98 2.47
CA GLN A 264 16.63 -17.93 3.56
C GLN A 264 17.77 -18.92 3.25
N LYS A 265 17.97 -19.34 2.00
CA LYS A 265 19.14 -20.12 1.60
C LYS A 265 20.45 -19.34 1.83
N ARG A 266 20.48 -18.02 1.62
CA ARG A 266 21.63 -17.20 1.97
C ARG A 266 21.85 -17.10 3.47
N GLN A 267 20.80 -17.03 4.28
CA GLN A 267 20.88 -17.06 5.74
C GLN A 267 21.47 -18.36 6.28
N ILE A 268 21.15 -19.50 5.65
CA ILE A 268 21.78 -20.79 5.97
C ILE A 268 23.30 -20.72 5.68
N ASN A 269 23.68 -20.16 4.54
CA ASN A 269 25.11 -20.03 4.18
C ASN A 269 25.83 -19.06 5.12
N LEU A 270 25.19 -17.96 5.54
CA LEU A 270 25.72 -17.04 6.54
C LEU A 270 25.94 -17.72 7.90
N SER A 271 24.98 -18.56 8.34
CA SER A 271 25.15 -19.35 9.56
C SER A 271 26.33 -20.35 9.48
N LYS A 272 26.58 -20.93 8.29
CA LYS A 272 27.77 -21.75 8.06
C LYS A 272 29.05 -20.91 8.06
N ALA A 273 29.01 -19.72 7.46
CA ALA A 273 30.15 -18.83 7.31
C ALA A 273 30.76 -18.36 8.64
N LYS A 274 29.93 -18.19 9.68
CA LYS A 274 30.38 -17.86 11.05
C LYS A 274 31.41 -18.84 11.65
N TYR A 275 31.46 -20.06 11.12
CA TYR A 275 32.31 -21.16 11.61
C TYR A 275 33.44 -21.51 10.63
N ASN A 276 33.58 -20.74 9.54
CA ASN A 276 34.66 -20.89 8.59
C ASN A 276 35.87 -20.06 9.02
N PRO A 277 37.08 -20.40 8.60
CA PRO A 277 38.25 -19.55 8.79
C PRO A 277 38.04 -18.15 8.22
N THR A 278 38.67 -17.15 8.84
CA THR A 278 38.77 -15.79 8.28
C THR A 278 40.23 -15.36 8.23
N LEU A 279 40.62 -14.73 7.12
CA LEU A 279 41.94 -14.19 6.89
C LEU A 279 41.81 -12.72 6.53
N SER A 280 42.50 -11.87 7.27
CA SER A 280 42.62 -10.43 6.99
C SER A 280 44.09 -10.03 6.97
N VAL A 281 44.42 -9.03 6.15
CA VAL A 281 45.70 -8.36 6.15
C VAL A 281 45.49 -6.88 6.39
N GLY A 282 46.53 -6.21 6.89
CA GLY A 282 46.41 -4.78 7.12
C GLY A 282 47.72 -4.11 7.45
N PHE A 283 47.60 -2.80 7.53
CA PHE A 283 48.67 -1.91 7.99
C PHE A 283 48.11 -1.07 9.14
N GLN A 284 48.89 -0.92 10.18
CA GLN A 284 48.61 -0.01 11.28
C GLN A 284 49.80 0.89 11.57
N GLY A 285 49.51 2.13 11.90
CA GLY A 285 50.49 3.06 12.39
C GLY A 285 49.97 3.81 13.57
N ALA A 286 50.64 3.77 14.69
CA ALA A 286 50.26 4.45 15.89
C ALA A 286 51.38 5.33 16.40
N TRP A 287 51.02 6.51 16.89
CA TRP A 287 51.91 7.45 17.61
C TRP A 287 51.38 7.61 19.04
N GLY A 288 52.29 7.52 20.00
CA GLY A 288 51.92 7.63 21.40
C GLY A 288 53.01 7.24 22.38
N THR A 289 52.64 6.97 23.62
CA THR A 289 53.56 6.49 24.63
C THR A 289 54.20 5.18 24.20
N SER A 290 55.49 4.99 24.56
CA SER A 290 56.26 3.77 24.25
C SER A 290 55.56 2.53 24.87
N MET A 291 55.88 1.33 24.37
CA MET A 291 55.27 0.07 24.82
C MET A 291 55.50 -0.15 26.33
N LEU A 292 56.64 0.25 26.86
CA LEU A 292 56.96 0.14 28.28
C LEU A 292 56.44 1.33 29.11
N ASN A 293 56.05 2.43 28.44
CA ASN A 293 55.53 3.64 29.10
C ASN A 293 56.41 4.12 30.28
N VAL A 294 57.72 4.08 30.14
CA VAL A 294 58.67 4.51 31.13
C VAL A 294 58.62 6.00 31.25
N LYS A 295 58.65 6.53 32.50
CA LYS A 295 58.62 7.96 32.75
C LYS A 295 59.84 8.66 32.12
N GLY A 296 59.54 9.68 31.28
CA GLY A 296 60.55 10.40 30.50
C GLY A 296 60.97 9.77 29.21
N SER A 297 60.33 8.68 28.76
CA SER A 297 60.58 8.14 27.43
C SER A 297 59.87 8.97 26.33
N ASP A 298 60.53 9.07 25.16
CA ASP A 298 59.96 9.74 23.98
C ASP A 298 58.76 8.98 23.41
N ASN A 299 57.88 9.72 22.77
CA ASN A 299 56.80 9.13 22.01
C ASN A 299 57.31 8.41 20.74
N LEU A 300 56.75 7.26 20.45
CA LEU A 300 57.18 6.44 19.33
C LEU A 300 56.11 6.38 18.24
N TRP A 301 56.59 6.42 17.00
CA TRP A 301 55.77 6.01 15.86
C TRP A 301 56.01 4.51 15.59
N THR A 302 54.95 3.72 15.65
CA THR A 302 55.00 2.26 15.52
C THR A 302 54.24 1.77 14.30
N PRO A 303 54.81 1.81 13.10
CA PRO A 303 54.23 1.23 11.91
C PRO A 303 54.34 -0.30 11.93
N ALA A 304 53.28 -1.01 11.53
CA ALA A 304 53.29 -2.46 11.45
C ALA A 304 52.36 -2.96 10.32
N VAL A 305 52.83 -3.99 9.63
CA VAL A 305 51.98 -4.79 8.72
C VAL A 305 51.56 -6.04 9.46
N PHE A 306 50.31 -6.42 9.33
CA PHE A 306 49.80 -7.63 10.02
C PHE A 306 49.03 -8.51 9.07
N ALA A 307 49.02 -9.81 9.32
CA ALA A 307 48.08 -10.79 8.80
C ALA A 307 47.43 -11.52 9.97
N SER A 308 46.09 -11.59 9.97
CA SER A 308 45.35 -12.24 11.03
C SER A 308 44.54 -13.40 10.46
N LEU A 309 44.83 -14.63 10.91
CA LEU A 309 44.06 -15.85 10.60
C LEU A 309 43.32 -16.29 11.84
N LYS A 310 41.99 -16.32 11.76
CA LYS A 310 41.11 -16.81 12.84
C LYS A 310 40.37 -18.07 12.39
N ILE A 311 40.61 -19.17 13.08
CA ILE A 311 39.97 -20.49 12.80
C ILE A 311 39.16 -20.92 14.05
N PRO A 312 37.83 -20.91 14.01
CA PRO A 312 37.02 -21.44 15.11
C PRO A 312 37.12 -22.97 15.12
N LEU A 313 37.82 -23.54 16.11
CA LEU A 313 38.03 -24.98 16.16
C LEU A 313 36.86 -25.71 16.79
N PHE A 314 36.32 -25.26 17.91
CA PHE A 314 35.29 -25.95 18.65
C PHE A 314 34.30 -24.99 19.32
N ARG A 315 32.97 -25.22 19.16
CA ARG A 315 31.89 -24.44 19.76
C ARG A 315 30.71 -25.35 20.20
N TRP A 316 31.00 -26.45 20.82
CA TRP A 316 29.96 -27.33 21.44
C TRP A 316 28.80 -27.68 20.51
N GLY A 317 29.05 -27.87 19.21
CA GLY A 317 28.03 -28.22 18.22
C GLY A 317 27.11 -27.07 17.82
N ALA A 318 27.39 -25.82 18.19
CA ALA A 318 26.57 -24.64 17.84
C ALA A 318 26.34 -24.52 16.34
N ARG A 319 27.34 -24.80 15.50
CA ARG A 319 27.20 -24.81 14.03
C ARG A 319 26.03 -25.68 13.55
N PHE A 320 25.93 -26.90 14.04
CA PHE A 320 24.89 -27.83 13.62
C PHE A 320 23.51 -27.38 14.10
N LYS A 321 23.40 -26.86 15.33
CA LYS A 321 22.15 -26.37 15.89
C LYS A 321 21.64 -25.13 15.16
N GLU A 322 22.52 -24.12 14.90
CA GLU A 322 22.15 -22.92 14.14
C GLU A 322 21.77 -23.25 12.70
N VAL A 323 22.56 -24.08 11.99
CA VAL A 323 22.24 -24.47 10.61
C VAL A 323 20.92 -25.27 10.56
N ASN A 324 20.65 -26.16 11.51
CA ASN A 324 19.39 -26.90 11.55
C ASN A 324 18.20 -25.99 11.85
N SER A 325 18.37 -25.00 12.73
CA SER A 325 17.37 -23.96 12.97
C SER A 325 17.04 -23.20 11.66
N GLN A 326 18.06 -22.72 10.96
CA GLN A 326 17.86 -22.02 9.68
C GLN A 326 17.23 -22.90 8.60
N LYS A 327 17.53 -24.21 8.57
CA LYS A 327 16.86 -25.17 7.68
C LYS A 327 15.39 -25.39 8.05
N ALA A 328 15.04 -25.36 9.34
CA ALA A 328 13.65 -25.43 9.78
C ALA A 328 12.87 -24.18 9.33
N ILE A 329 13.50 -22.98 9.43
CA ILE A 329 12.91 -21.74 8.89
C ILE A 329 12.74 -21.83 7.37
N LEU A 330 13.70 -22.42 6.63
CA LEU A 330 13.56 -22.63 5.19
C LEU A 330 12.30 -23.45 4.87
N ARG A 331 12.10 -24.61 5.53
CA ARG A 331 10.88 -25.41 5.32
C ARG A 331 9.61 -24.62 5.66
N SER A 332 9.64 -23.81 6.71
CA SER A 332 8.51 -22.91 7.04
C SER A 332 8.21 -21.92 5.91
N LYS A 333 9.25 -21.36 5.24
CA LYS A 333 9.07 -20.49 4.07
C LYS A 333 8.56 -21.24 2.84
N GLU A 334 8.97 -22.49 2.65
CA GLU A 334 8.46 -23.35 1.57
C GLU A 334 6.96 -23.62 1.76
N TYR A 335 6.52 -23.99 2.96
CA TYR A 335 5.08 -24.12 3.26
C TYR A 335 4.31 -22.80 3.12
N ALA A 336 4.92 -21.67 3.49
CA ALA A 336 4.30 -20.36 3.30
C ALA A 336 4.10 -20.04 1.80
N MET A 337 5.06 -20.39 0.95
CA MET A 337 4.93 -20.23 -0.51
C MET A 337 3.82 -21.13 -1.08
N ASP A 338 3.75 -22.40 -0.64
CA ASP A 338 2.68 -23.31 -1.06
C ASP A 338 1.30 -22.76 -0.65
N ASN A 339 1.17 -22.26 0.58
CA ASN A 339 -0.06 -21.63 1.05
C ASN A 339 -0.41 -20.38 0.21
N THR A 340 0.57 -19.55 -0.14
CA THR A 340 0.35 -18.39 -1.03
C THR A 340 -0.12 -18.83 -2.41
N ARG A 341 0.46 -19.90 -2.97
CA ARG A 341 0.02 -20.47 -4.25
C ARG A 341 -1.44 -20.92 -4.19
N ASP A 342 -1.81 -21.67 -3.13
CA ASP A 342 -3.18 -22.18 -2.98
C ASP A 342 -4.17 -21.04 -2.78
N GLN A 343 -3.81 -19.99 -2.05
CA GLN A 343 -4.61 -18.76 -1.91
C GLN A 343 -4.81 -18.04 -3.25
N ILE A 344 -3.76 -17.88 -4.05
CA ILE A 344 -3.85 -17.23 -5.38
C ILE A 344 -4.74 -18.07 -6.30
N SER A 345 -4.58 -19.40 -6.31
CA SER A 345 -5.43 -20.30 -7.08
C SER A 345 -6.91 -20.13 -6.72
N GLN A 346 -7.22 -20.09 -5.43
CA GLN A 346 -8.56 -19.83 -4.92
C GLN A 346 -9.07 -18.42 -5.30
N GLU A 347 -8.24 -17.38 -5.14
CA GLU A 347 -8.60 -16.00 -5.51
C GLU A 347 -8.94 -15.87 -6.99
N VAL A 348 -8.13 -16.46 -7.88
CA VAL A 348 -8.37 -16.43 -9.33
C VAL A 348 -9.67 -17.16 -9.69
N ALA A 349 -9.89 -18.35 -9.11
CA ALA A 349 -11.10 -19.11 -9.34
C ALA A 349 -12.36 -18.38 -8.85
N ASN A 350 -12.30 -17.85 -7.62
CA ASN A 350 -13.42 -17.11 -7.02
C ASN A 350 -13.72 -15.81 -7.80
N ALA A 351 -12.68 -15.05 -8.17
CA ALA A 351 -12.82 -13.82 -8.92
C ALA A 351 -13.43 -14.05 -10.31
N TRP A 352 -12.99 -15.12 -11.00
CA TRP A 352 -13.59 -15.52 -12.28
C TRP A 352 -15.06 -15.91 -12.16
N THR A 353 -15.39 -16.74 -11.16
CA THR A 353 -16.78 -17.15 -10.91
C THR A 353 -17.66 -15.94 -10.58
N SER A 354 -17.19 -15.06 -9.68
CA SER A 354 -17.92 -13.84 -9.34
C SER A 354 -18.13 -12.93 -10.55
N LEU A 355 -17.12 -12.74 -11.39
CA LEU A 355 -17.22 -11.91 -12.58
C LEU A 355 -18.22 -12.46 -13.58
N THR A 356 -18.18 -13.76 -13.84
CA THR A 356 -19.09 -14.42 -14.81
C THR A 356 -20.53 -14.42 -14.31
N GLU A 357 -20.78 -14.70 -13.04
CA GLU A 357 -22.12 -14.71 -12.47
C GLU A 357 -22.69 -13.30 -12.31
N ASN A 358 -21.90 -12.33 -11.83
CA ASN A 358 -22.37 -10.93 -11.75
C ASN A 358 -22.70 -10.35 -13.13
N THR A 359 -21.98 -10.75 -14.18
CA THR A 359 -22.32 -10.33 -15.56
C THR A 359 -23.63 -10.92 -16.04
N LYS A 360 -23.93 -12.19 -15.72
CA LYS A 360 -25.23 -12.80 -16.04
C LYS A 360 -26.38 -12.18 -15.25
N GLN A 361 -26.14 -11.82 -13.98
CA GLN A 361 -27.15 -11.21 -13.11
C GLN A 361 -27.64 -9.85 -13.64
N ILE A 362 -26.84 -9.13 -14.43
CA ILE A 362 -27.26 -7.86 -15.03
C ILE A 362 -28.52 -8.04 -15.85
N ASN A 363 -28.56 -9.01 -16.77
CA ASN A 363 -29.72 -9.23 -17.63
C ASN A 363 -30.99 -9.55 -16.81
N VAL A 364 -30.84 -10.36 -15.74
CA VAL A 364 -31.95 -10.70 -14.85
C VAL A 364 -32.46 -9.48 -14.07
N ALA A 365 -31.54 -8.65 -13.59
CA ALA A 365 -31.88 -7.44 -12.83
C ALA A 365 -32.52 -6.37 -13.76
N GLU A 366 -32.06 -6.23 -14.99
CA GLU A 366 -32.66 -5.36 -16.01
C GLU A 366 -34.10 -5.79 -16.36
N GLU A 367 -34.31 -7.09 -16.56
CA GLU A 367 -35.66 -7.62 -16.81
C GLU A 367 -36.57 -7.44 -15.60
N ALA A 368 -36.10 -7.72 -14.38
CA ALA A 368 -36.85 -7.50 -13.16
C ALA A 368 -37.23 -6.02 -12.97
N CYS A 369 -36.32 -5.10 -13.27
CA CYS A 369 -36.56 -3.67 -13.21
C CYS A 369 -37.66 -3.25 -14.22
N LYS A 370 -37.59 -3.75 -15.46
CA LYS A 370 -38.59 -3.49 -16.49
C LYS A 370 -39.98 -4.00 -16.11
N ILE A 371 -40.06 -5.21 -15.56
CA ILE A 371 -41.34 -5.77 -15.07
C ILE A 371 -41.91 -4.93 -13.92
N ALA A 372 -41.06 -4.48 -13.00
CA ALA A 372 -41.50 -3.65 -11.88
C ALA A 372 -41.98 -2.26 -12.35
N GLU A 373 -41.36 -1.68 -13.36
CA GLU A 373 -41.78 -0.42 -14.01
C GLU A 373 -43.15 -0.57 -14.66
N GLU A 374 -43.33 -1.59 -15.50
CA GLU A 374 -44.62 -1.89 -16.16
C GLU A 374 -45.74 -2.13 -15.10
N ASN A 375 -45.43 -2.86 -14.02
CA ASN A 375 -46.38 -3.08 -12.93
C ASN A 375 -46.74 -1.76 -12.22
N LEU A 376 -45.80 -0.85 -12.02
CA LEU A 376 -46.08 0.47 -11.43
C LEU A 376 -47.01 1.30 -12.33
N ASP A 377 -46.75 1.32 -13.63
CA ASP A 377 -47.54 2.04 -14.62
C ASP A 377 -48.98 1.51 -14.66
N LEU A 378 -49.18 0.18 -14.71
CA LEU A 378 -50.49 -0.45 -14.71
C LEU A 378 -51.27 -0.20 -13.41
N ASN A 379 -50.61 -0.26 -12.24
CA ASN A 379 -51.26 0.02 -10.97
C ASN A 379 -51.67 1.51 -10.85
N THR A 380 -50.80 2.42 -11.32
CA THR A 380 -51.08 3.84 -11.34
C THR A 380 -52.24 4.17 -12.27
N PHE A 381 -52.30 3.57 -13.46
CA PHE A 381 -53.43 3.70 -14.39
C PHE A 381 -54.72 3.16 -13.78
N SER A 382 -54.70 1.94 -13.23
CA SER A 382 -55.89 1.30 -12.64
C SER A 382 -56.42 2.06 -11.42
N TYR A 383 -55.56 2.64 -10.60
CA TYR A 383 -55.92 3.53 -9.50
C TYR A 383 -56.63 4.81 -10.01
N ASN A 384 -56.12 5.41 -11.08
CA ASN A 384 -56.74 6.59 -11.67
C ASN A 384 -58.13 6.32 -12.23
N GLU A 385 -58.38 5.11 -12.72
CA GLU A 385 -59.69 4.59 -13.17
C GLU A 385 -60.62 4.19 -11.96
N GLY A 386 -60.14 4.28 -10.73
CA GLY A 386 -60.89 3.89 -9.53
C GLY A 386 -61.04 2.36 -9.33
N LYS A 387 -60.20 1.54 -10.01
CA LYS A 387 -60.28 0.08 -9.98
C LYS A 387 -59.44 -0.58 -8.90
N LEU A 388 -58.47 0.13 -8.35
CA LEU A 388 -57.54 -0.33 -7.32
C LEU A 388 -57.42 0.68 -6.18
N PRO A 389 -57.15 0.25 -4.93
CA PRO A 389 -56.86 1.13 -3.81
C PRO A 389 -55.44 1.71 -3.93
N ILE A 390 -55.18 2.84 -3.26
CA ILE A 390 -53.87 3.54 -3.28
C ILE A 390 -52.74 2.69 -2.74
N VAL A 391 -53.03 1.77 -1.81
CA VAL A 391 -52.01 0.88 -1.21
C VAL A 391 -51.32 0.00 -2.27
N ASP A 392 -52.01 -0.38 -3.33
CA ASP A 392 -51.45 -1.19 -4.43
C ASP A 392 -50.44 -0.36 -5.24
N VAL A 393 -50.75 0.92 -5.52
CA VAL A 393 -49.82 1.84 -6.16
C VAL A 393 -48.55 2.06 -5.32
N LEU A 394 -48.72 2.28 -4.01
CA LEU A 394 -47.60 2.45 -3.06
C LEU A 394 -46.74 1.19 -2.96
N SER A 395 -47.38 0.01 -3.05
CA SER A 395 -46.67 -1.28 -3.07
C SER A 395 -45.88 -1.49 -4.37
N ALA A 396 -46.47 -1.12 -5.53
CA ALA A 396 -45.81 -1.17 -6.82
C ALA A 396 -44.61 -0.17 -6.89
N GLN A 397 -44.78 1.04 -6.34
CA GLN A 397 -43.69 2.02 -6.20
C GLN A 397 -42.51 1.48 -5.36
N LEU A 398 -42.81 0.80 -4.26
CA LEU A 398 -41.79 0.18 -3.41
C LEU A 398 -41.05 -0.93 -4.16
N SER A 399 -41.77 -1.79 -4.88
CA SER A 399 -41.19 -2.85 -5.72
C SER A 399 -40.29 -2.28 -6.81
N TRP A 400 -40.72 -1.21 -7.48
CA TRP A 400 -39.94 -0.53 -8.51
C TRP A 400 -38.62 0.03 -7.97
N ILE A 401 -38.66 0.79 -6.85
CA ILE A 401 -37.44 1.38 -6.28
C ILE A 401 -36.47 0.31 -5.76
N GLN A 402 -36.97 -0.80 -5.21
CA GLN A 402 -36.14 -1.93 -4.79
C GLN A 402 -35.47 -2.61 -5.96
N SER A 403 -36.22 -2.87 -7.05
CA SER A 403 -35.67 -3.48 -8.28
C SER A 403 -34.61 -2.60 -8.92
N TYR A 404 -34.85 -1.27 -8.99
CA TYR A 404 -33.87 -0.33 -9.56
C TYR A 404 -32.60 -0.19 -8.69
N SER A 405 -32.77 -0.17 -7.36
CA SER A 405 -31.66 -0.17 -6.43
C SER A 405 -30.81 -1.44 -6.55
N SER A 406 -31.47 -2.60 -6.74
CA SER A 406 -30.81 -3.88 -6.99
C SER A 406 -30.04 -3.88 -8.32
N LEU A 407 -30.60 -3.29 -9.37
CA LEU A 407 -29.95 -3.16 -10.67
C LEU A 407 -28.68 -2.32 -10.60
N ILE A 408 -28.71 -1.15 -9.94
CA ILE A 408 -27.53 -0.32 -9.71
C ILE A 408 -26.44 -1.10 -8.95
N GLN A 409 -26.84 -1.85 -7.91
CA GLN A 409 -25.93 -2.68 -7.16
C GLN A 409 -25.31 -3.78 -8.01
N THR A 410 -26.06 -4.39 -8.91
CA THR A 410 -25.58 -5.43 -9.83
C THR A 410 -24.58 -4.88 -10.84
N TRP A 411 -24.84 -3.70 -11.42
CA TRP A 411 -23.85 -3.02 -12.27
C TRP A 411 -22.54 -2.70 -11.53
N TYR A 412 -22.64 -2.23 -10.29
CA TYR A 412 -21.46 -1.99 -9.46
C TYR A 412 -20.69 -3.28 -9.18
N GLN A 413 -21.38 -4.37 -8.82
CA GLN A 413 -20.76 -5.67 -8.55
C GLN A 413 -20.02 -6.25 -9.76
N GLN A 414 -20.52 -6.06 -10.96
CA GLN A 414 -19.83 -6.48 -12.19
C GLN A 414 -18.49 -5.75 -12.34
N LYS A 415 -18.46 -4.42 -12.12
CA LYS A 415 -17.23 -3.63 -12.22
C LYS A 415 -16.24 -3.96 -11.09
N ALA A 416 -16.74 -4.13 -9.89
CA ALA A 416 -15.94 -4.53 -8.73
C ALA A 416 -15.31 -5.92 -8.94
N SER A 417 -16.08 -6.89 -9.45
CA SER A 417 -15.57 -8.23 -9.74
C SER A 417 -14.57 -8.25 -10.91
N LEU A 418 -14.73 -7.37 -11.90
CA LEU A 418 -13.73 -7.19 -12.96
C LEU A 418 -12.41 -6.62 -12.40
N ALA A 419 -12.48 -5.59 -11.57
CA ALA A 419 -11.29 -5.03 -10.91
C ALA A 419 -10.59 -6.07 -10.01
N GLN A 420 -11.37 -6.87 -9.29
CA GLN A 420 -10.84 -7.96 -8.46
C GLN A 420 -10.20 -9.07 -9.32
N TYR A 421 -10.80 -9.44 -10.43
CA TYR A 421 -10.23 -10.43 -11.33
C TYR A 421 -8.92 -9.94 -11.96
N ASN A 422 -8.88 -8.69 -12.41
CA ASN A 422 -7.67 -8.07 -12.96
C ASN A 422 -6.52 -8.06 -11.95
N LYS A 423 -6.81 -7.76 -10.68
CA LYS A 423 -5.83 -7.86 -9.59
C LYS A 423 -5.40 -9.31 -9.35
N ALA A 424 -6.35 -10.24 -9.29
CA ALA A 424 -6.08 -11.65 -9.01
C ALA A 424 -5.15 -12.32 -10.04
N ILE A 425 -5.26 -11.92 -11.32
CA ILE A 425 -4.39 -12.44 -12.40
C ILE A 425 -3.10 -11.64 -12.59
N GLY A 426 -2.89 -10.51 -11.89
CA GLY A 426 -1.73 -9.66 -12.09
C GLY A 426 -1.70 -8.98 -13.47
N ILE A 427 -2.85 -8.54 -13.99
CA ILE A 427 -3.02 -8.04 -15.37
C ILE A 427 -2.03 -6.94 -15.75
N ARG A 428 -1.62 -6.11 -14.81
CA ARG A 428 -0.70 -4.97 -15.05
C ARG A 428 0.66 -5.40 -15.58
N ARG A 429 1.09 -6.64 -15.31
CA ARG A 429 2.32 -7.24 -15.84
C ARG A 429 2.11 -8.01 -17.15
N MET A 430 0.85 -8.27 -17.52
CA MET A 430 0.52 -8.94 -18.78
C MET A 430 0.37 -7.96 -19.95
N GLN A 431 0.27 -6.66 -19.65
CA GLN A 431 0.20 -5.56 -20.61
C GLN A 431 1.57 -4.94 -20.84
#